data_94d691d1cb41a0508431a7f78ea6a2e4
#
_entry.id   94d691d1cb41a0508431a7f78ea6a2e4
#
_cell.length_a   1.000
_cell.length_b   1.000
_cell.length_c   1.000
_cell.angle_alpha   90.00
_cell.angle_beta   90.00
_cell.angle_gamma   90.00
#
_symmetry.space_group_name_H-M   'P 1'
#
loop_
_entity.id
_entity.type
_entity.pdbx_description
1 polymer ?
#
loop_
_entity_poly.entity_id
_entity_poly.type
_entity_poly.pdbx_seq_one_letter_code
_entity_poly.pdbx_strand_id
1 'polypeptide(L)'
;TGIIKALLNYSWPEIQQAFLDCYDYRPIRAEPLYQIARLYRQVHDKPRLGYIFARMALEIPYPQNDILFISEDCYKYQILDEIGATAYYAGKPHIGLEACKRLINENLIPEAHKERAQANLEQYEKLVGQMHEAEKEAEIERRAKEYAKKKEEKEARKTRDKKGTKVNQTKRGFKKRKTAKR
;
A
#
# COMPACT_ATOMS: atom_id res chain seq x y z
N THR A 1 12.74 23.43 20.81
CA THR A 1 12.94 24.60 19.91
C THR A 1 11.90 24.67 18.80
N GLY A 2 11.61 23.58 18.06
CA GLY A 2 10.62 23.57 16.96
C GLY A 2 9.21 23.97 17.40
N ILE A 3 8.72 23.46 18.53
CA ILE A 3 7.41 23.82 19.09
C ILE A 3 7.36 25.34 19.45
N ILE A 4 8.41 25.84 20.06
CA ILE A 4 8.48 27.27 20.43
C ILE A 4 8.47 28.14 19.16
N LYS A 5 9.22 27.80 18.13
CA LYS A 5 9.18 28.51 16.84
C LYS A 5 7.78 28.49 16.22
N ALA A 6 7.08 27.36 16.30
CA ALA A 6 5.71 27.25 15.80
C ALA A 6 4.75 28.18 16.57
N LEU A 7 4.86 28.23 17.89
CA LEU A 7 4.06 29.15 18.75
C LEU A 7 4.36 30.62 18.49
N LEU A 8 5.60 30.95 18.12
CA LEU A 8 6.03 32.32 17.80
C LEU A 8 5.80 32.68 16.32
N ASN A 9 5.09 31.85 15.55
CA ASN A 9 4.77 32.05 14.13
C ASN A 9 5.99 32.27 13.22
N TYR A 10 7.08 31.58 13.50
CA TYR A 10 8.20 31.50 12.57
C TYR A 10 7.76 30.90 11.24
N SER A 11 8.55 31.13 10.17
CA SER A 11 8.26 30.51 8.87
C SER A 11 8.31 28.97 8.93
N TRP A 12 7.51 28.30 8.09
CA TRP A 12 7.51 26.85 8.06
C TRP A 12 8.89 26.22 7.83
N PRO A 13 9.73 26.72 6.90
CA PRO A 13 11.09 26.19 6.74
C PRO A 13 11.93 26.24 8.02
N GLU A 14 11.82 27.31 8.80
CA GLU A 14 12.56 27.44 10.06
C GLU A 14 12.04 26.52 11.16
N ILE A 15 10.72 26.30 11.21
CA ILE A 15 10.08 25.35 12.13
C ILE A 15 10.49 23.93 11.78
N GLN A 16 10.36 23.55 10.50
CA GLN A 16 10.72 22.23 10.01
C GLN A 16 12.20 21.94 10.24
N GLN A 17 13.09 22.89 9.90
CA GLN A 17 14.52 22.70 10.12
C GLN A 17 14.83 22.48 11.60
N ALA A 18 14.20 23.22 12.51
CA ALA A 18 14.43 23.03 13.93
C ALA A 18 13.99 21.64 14.45
N PHE A 19 12.96 21.02 13.87
CA PHE A 19 12.59 19.64 14.18
C PHE A 19 13.57 18.63 13.56
N LEU A 20 14.03 18.89 12.33
CA LEU A 20 15.04 18.04 11.67
C LEU A 20 16.38 18.08 12.41
N ASP A 21 16.82 19.24 12.87
CA ASP A 21 18.03 19.38 13.71
C ASP A 21 17.88 18.62 15.04
N CYS A 22 16.68 18.62 15.64
CA CYS A 22 16.41 17.80 16.83
C CYS A 22 16.50 16.30 16.54
N TYR A 23 15.99 15.86 15.40
CA TYR A 23 16.06 14.47 14.99
C TYR A 23 17.49 14.05 14.67
N ASP A 24 18.24 14.88 13.94
CA ASP A 24 19.66 14.60 13.61
C ASP A 24 20.52 14.52 14.88
N TYR A 25 20.29 15.42 15.84
CA TYR A 25 21.00 15.36 17.13
C TYR A 25 20.69 14.10 17.95
N ARG A 26 19.43 13.59 17.90
CA ARG A 26 19.00 12.42 18.64
C ARG A 26 18.03 11.56 17.86
N PRO A 27 18.52 10.74 16.90
CA PRO A 27 17.68 10.01 15.94
C PRO A 27 16.88 8.85 16.56
N ILE A 28 17.12 8.50 17.82
CA ILE A 28 16.31 7.54 18.57
C ILE A 28 14.98 8.14 19.11
N ARG A 29 14.69 9.41 18.81
CA ARG A 29 13.49 10.12 19.27
C ARG A 29 12.55 10.37 18.10
N ALA A 30 11.33 9.83 18.19
CA ALA A 30 10.31 9.94 17.14
C ALA A 30 9.54 11.26 17.17
N GLU A 31 9.50 11.96 18.32
CA GLU A 31 8.66 13.13 18.52
C GLU A 31 8.93 14.26 17.52
N PRO A 32 10.16 14.59 17.10
CA PRO A 32 10.39 15.60 16.07
C PRO A 32 9.73 15.28 14.74
N LEU A 33 9.84 14.03 14.29
CA LEU A 33 9.24 13.56 13.02
C LEU A 33 7.71 13.54 13.11
N TYR A 34 7.16 13.11 14.24
CA TYR A 34 5.72 13.19 14.50
C TYR A 34 5.20 14.63 14.43
N GLN A 35 5.90 15.59 15.01
CA GLN A 35 5.49 17.01 14.96
C GLN A 35 5.48 17.54 13.51
N ILE A 36 6.48 17.17 12.70
CA ILE A 36 6.50 17.52 11.28
C ILE A 36 5.30 16.90 10.56
N ALA A 37 5.02 15.60 10.80
CA ALA A 37 3.89 14.90 10.21
C ALA A 37 2.56 15.61 10.51
N ARG A 38 2.33 15.91 11.78
CA ARG A 38 1.13 16.59 12.27
C ARG A 38 0.95 17.97 11.63
N LEU A 39 2.02 18.78 11.58
CA LEU A 39 1.97 20.12 11.00
C LEU A 39 1.72 20.09 9.49
N TYR A 40 2.30 19.15 8.76
CA TYR A 40 2.00 18.97 7.35
C TYR A 40 0.51 18.69 7.11
N ARG A 41 -0.11 17.83 7.92
CA ARG A 41 -1.54 17.52 7.78
C ARG A 41 -2.44 18.66 8.26
N GLN A 42 -2.20 19.17 9.47
CA GLN A 42 -3.15 20.06 10.14
C GLN A 42 -3.04 21.52 9.69
N VAL A 43 -1.83 21.97 9.33
CA VAL A 43 -1.57 23.40 9.07
C VAL A 43 -1.32 23.64 7.58
N HIS A 44 -0.62 22.72 6.91
CA HIS A 44 -0.20 22.94 5.52
C HIS A 44 -1.04 22.19 4.51
N ASP A 45 -2.03 21.42 4.93
CA ASP A 45 -2.91 20.59 4.08
C ASP A 45 -2.11 19.72 3.06
N LYS A 46 -1.03 19.11 3.55
CA LYS A 46 -0.17 18.22 2.79
C LYS A 46 -0.10 16.82 3.42
N PRO A 47 -1.22 16.08 3.49
CA PRO A 47 -1.30 14.81 4.21
C PRO A 47 -0.36 13.74 3.66
N ARG A 48 -0.01 13.78 2.36
CA ARG A 48 0.98 12.86 1.78
C ARG A 48 2.37 13.03 2.40
N LEU A 49 2.80 14.27 2.63
CA LEU A 49 4.06 14.54 3.32
C LEU A 49 3.95 14.16 4.81
N GLY A 50 2.80 14.47 5.43
CA GLY A 50 2.51 14.01 6.80
C GLY A 50 2.68 12.50 6.95
N TYR A 51 2.15 11.71 6.01
CA TYR A 51 2.31 10.26 5.99
C TYR A 51 3.78 9.82 5.96
N ILE A 52 4.61 10.45 5.14
CA ILE A 52 6.03 10.08 5.03
C ILE A 52 6.73 10.22 6.38
N PHE A 53 6.56 11.37 7.03
CA PHE A 53 7.18 11.63 8.34
C PHE A 53 6.58 10.76 9.45
N ALA A 54 5.27 10.50 9.44
CA ALA A 54 4.63 9.58 10.38
C ALA A 54 5.17 8.15 10.22
N ARG A 55 5.41 7.68 8.99
CA ARG A 55 6.02 6.37 8.73
C ARG A 55 7.45 6.28 9.25
N MET A 56 8.27 7.32 9.02
CA MET A 56 9.62 7.37 9.59
C MET A 56 9.58 7.35 11.12
N ALA A 57 8.66 8.10 11.73
CA ALA A 57 8.49 8.13 13.17
C ALA A 57 8.09 6.76 13.75
N LEU A 58 7.23 5.99 13.04
CA LEU A 58 6.77 4.68 13.50
C LEU A 58 7.89 3.64 13.61
N GLU A 59 8.95 3.78 12.82
CA GLU A 59 10.10 2.87 12.82
C GLU A 59 11.02 3.07 14.04
N ILE A 60 10.83 4.16 14.78
CA ILE A 60 11.63 4.48 15.95
C ILE A 60 10.95 3.93 17.20
N PRO A 61 11.54 2.94 17.89
CA PRO A 61 10.98 2.36 19.10
C PRO A 61 11.01 3.36 20.27
N TYR A 62 10.18 3.09 21.29
CA TYR A 62 10.20 3.84 22.53
C TYR A 62 11.61 3.82 23.16
N PRO A 63 12.22 4.97 23.48
CA PRO A 63 13.59 5.07 23.98
C PRO A 63 13.68 4.67 25.46
N GLN A 64 13.91 3.41 25.74
CA GLN A 64 13.92 2.81 27.10
C GLN A 64 14.91 3.49 28.07
N ASN A 65 16.01 4.03 27.55
CA ASN A 65 17.09 4.60 28.36
C ASN A 65 16.99 6.12 28.56
N ASP A 66 16.00 6.77 27.97
CA ASP A 66 15.76 8.20 28.15
C ASP A 66 14.84 8.40 29.36
N ILE A 67 15.17 9.37 30.20
CA ILE A 67 14.43 9.60 31.46
C ILE A 67 13.58 10.88 31.38
N LEU A 68 14.00 11.86 30.55
CA LEU A 68 13.39 13.19 30.54
C LEU A 68 12.73 13.52 29.21
N PHE A 69 11.57 14.17 29.29
CA PHE A 69 10.86 14.80 28.16
C PHE A 69 10.44 13.81 27.06
N ILE A 70 10.17 12.53 27.39
CA ILE A 70 9.58 11.59 26.47
C ILE A 70 8.06 11.81 26.47
N SER A 71 7.49 11.92 25.29
CA SER A 71 6.04 11.91 25.10
C SER A 71 5.59 10.46 24.90
N GLU A 72 5.18 9.78 25.96
CA GLU A 72 4.66 8.41 25.87
C GLU A 72 3.51 8.29 24.86
N ASP A 73 2.61 9.25 24.85
CA ASP A 73 1.48 9.31 23.92
C ASP A 73 1.92 9.31 22.45
N CYS A 74 3.07 9.91 22.15
CA CYS A 74 3.62 9.92 20.79
C CYS A 74 3.82 8.50 20.28
N TYR A 75 4.45 7.64 21.07
CA TYR A 75 4.74 6.25 20.74
C TYR A 75 3.52 5.32 20.91
N LYS A 76 2.68 5.62 21.90
CA LYS A 76 1.52 4.81 22.23
C LYS A 76 0.44 4.87 21.13
N TYR A 77 0.06 6.07 20.71
CA TYR A 77 -1.06 6.20 19.76
C TYR A 77 -0.91 7.34 18.74
N GLN A 78 -0.21 8.45 19.03
CA GLN A 78 -0.26 9.63 18.17
C GLN A 78 0.33 9.39 16.79
N ILE A 79 1.43 8.63 16.68
CA ILE A 79 2.04 8.27 15.39
C ILE A 79 1.09 7.37 14.57
N LEU A 80 0.47 6.38 15.22
CA LEU A 80 -0.51 5.50 14.57
C LEU A 80 -1.74 6.29 14.10
N ASP A 81 -2.19 7.25 14.89
CA ASP A 81 -3.30 8.13 14.55
C ASP A 81 -3.00 9.02 13.34
N GLU A 82 -1.79 9.58 13.24
CA GLU A 82 -1.35 10.31 12.04
C GLU A 82 -1.30 9.40 10.81
N ILE A 83 -0.86 8.15 10.94
CA ILE A 83 -0.89 7.17 9.85
C ILE A 83 -2.33 6.88 9.45
N GLY A 84 -3.22 6.60 10.40
CA GLY A 84 -4.64 6.38 10.16
C GLY A 84 -5.31 7.55 9.44
N ALA A 85 -4.91 8.78 9.74
CA ALA A 85 -5.45 9.98 9.11
C ALA A 85 -4.86 10.29 7.72
N THR A 86 -3.66 9.79 7.40
CA THR A 86 -2.89 10.24 6.21
C THR A 86 -2.65 9.16 5.16
N ALA A 87 -2.72 7.89 5.52
CA ALA A 87 -2.40 6.77 4.62
C ALA A 87 -3.31 6.71 3.38
N TYR A 88 -4.57 7.13 3.48
CA TYR A 88 -5.48 7.25 2.34
C TYR A 88 -4.88 8.12 1.23
N TYR A 89 -4.43 9.31 1.59
CA TYR A 89 -3.87 10.29 0.65
C TYR A 89 -2.54 9.83 0.03
N ALA A 90 -1.82 8.95 0.73
CA ALA A 90 -0.58 8.35 0.25
C ALA A 90 -0.80 7.10 -0.62
N GLY A 91 -2.06 6.69 -0.87
CA GLY A 91 -2.38 5.47 -1.61
C GLY A 91 -1.98 4.18 -0.88
N LYS A 92 -2.02 4.20 0.45
CA LYS A 92 -1.64 3.08 1.32
C LYS A 92 -2.79 2.63 2.24
N PRO A 93 -3.98 2.31 1.68
CA PRO A 93 -5.17 2.05 2.49
C PRO A 93 -5.02 0.86 3.44
N HIS A 94 -4.28 -0.19 3.07
CA HIS A 94 -4.03 -1.34 3.97
C HIS A 94 -3.26 -0.94 5.23
N ILE A 95 -2.29 -0.02 5.10
CA ILE A 95 -1.51 0.48 6.24
C ILE A 95 -2.38 1.35 7.14
N GLY A 96 -3.24 2.18 6.55
CA GLY A 96 -4.23 2.98 7.29
C GLY A 96 -5.22 2.10 8.05
N LEU A 97 -5.73 1.05 7.40
CA LEU A 97 -6.61 0.06 8.01
C LEU A 97 -5.97 -0.61 9.24
N GLU A 98 -4.73 -1.07 9.09
CA GLU A 98 -3.99 -1.71 10.19
C GLU A 98 -3.77 -0.75 11.36
N ALA A 99 -3.35 0.50 11.08
CA ALA A 99 -3.17 1.51 12.11
C ALA A 99 -4.46 1.81 12.87
N CYS A 100 -5.58 1.99 12.17
CA CYS A 100 -6.88 2.23 12.80
C CYS A 100 -7.37 1.02 13.61
N LYS A 101 -7.19 -0.21 13.10
CA LYS A 101 -7.52 -1.44 13.84
C LYS A 101 -6.74 -1.54 15.14
N ARG A 102 -5.45 -1.27 15.13
CA ARG A 102 -4.65 -1.28 16.35
C ARG A 102 -5.12 -0.23 17.35
N LEU A 103 -5.36 1.00 16.91
CA LEU A 103 -5.84 2.09 17.78
C LEU A 103 -7.13 1.73 18.52
N ILE A 104 -8.09 1.09 17.82
CA ILE A 104 -9.40 0.74 18.39
C ILE A 104 -9.34 -0.56 19.20
N ASN A 105 -8.80 -1.65 18.63
CA ASN A 105 -8.82 -2.97 19.24
C ASN A 105 -7.94 -3.06 20.49
N GLU A 106 -6.79 -2.37 20.50
CA GLU A 106 -5.88 -2.32 21.66
C GLU A 106 -6.26 -1.18 22.63
N ASN A 107 -7.34 -0.43 22.34
CA ASN A 107 -7.81 0.71 23.13
C ASN A 107 -6.70 1.72 23.45
N LEU A 108 -5.88 2.05 22.44
CA LEU A 108 -4.74 2.94 22.60
C LEU A 108 -5.13 4.41 22.58
N ILE A 109 -6.14 4.76 21.79
CA ILE A 109 -6.55 6.15 21.53
C ILE A 109 -7.44 6.69 22.63
N PRO A 110 -7.22 7.96 23.06
CA PRO A 110 -8.10 8.62 24.03
C PRO A 110 -9.54 8.74 23.53
N GLU A 111 -10.51 8.73 24.47
CA GLU A 111 -11.94 8.78 24.16
C GLU A 111 -12.31 9.96 23.25
N ALA A 112 -11.72 11.12 23.46
CA ALA A 112 -11.96 12.33 22.65
C ALA A 112 -11.63 12.16 21.15
N HIS A 113 -10.86 11.15 20.78
CA HIS A 113 -10.45 10.88 19.40
C HIS A 113 -11.01 9.59 18.82
N LYS A 114 -11.73 8.79 19.61
CA LYS A 114 -12.26 7.47 19.21
C LYS A 114 -13.24 7.58 18.05
N GLU A 115 -14.19 8.50 18.11
CA GLU A 115 -15.19 8.68 17.05
C GLU A 115 -14.52 8.89 15.67
N ARG A 116 -13.52 9.77 15.61
CA ARG A 116 -12.77 10.02 14.38
C ARG A 116 -11.97 8.79 13.92
N ALA A 117 -11.33 8.08 14.85
CA ALA A 117 -10.58 6.87 14.53
C ALA A 117 -11.49 5.75 14.06
N GLN A 118 -12.68 5.61 14.64
CA GLN A 118 -13.70 4.67 14.22
C GLN A 118 -14.23 4.98 12.82
N ALA A 119 -14.51 6.24 12.53
CA ALA A 119 -14.93 6.66 11.20
C ALA A 119 -13.85 6.39 10.13
N ASN A 120 -12.58 6.63 10.45
CA ASN A 120 -11.47 6.28 9.58
C ASN A 120 -11.38 4.77 9.34
N LEU A 121 -11.56 3.96 10.40
CA LEU A 121 -11.56 2.49 10.32
C LEU A 121 -12.61 1.99 9.35
N GLU A 122 -13.86 2.44 9.50
CA GLU A 122 -14.98 2.05 8.63
C GLU A 122 -14.75 2.42 7.15
N GLN A 123 -14.17 3.60 6.92
CA GLN A 123 -13.81 4.02 5.56
C GLN A 123 -12.74 3.12 4.95
N TYR A 124 -11.71 2.76 5.72
CA TYR A 124 -10.67 1.85 5.24
C TYR A 124 -11.18 0.43 5.01
N GLU A 125 -12.04 -0.10 5.87
CA GLU A 125 -12.65 -1.43 5.70
C GLU A 125 -13.45 -1.50 4.41
N LYS A 126 -14.27 -0.49 4.13
CA LYS A 126 -15.02 -0.38 2.88
C LYS A 126 -14.11 -0.30 1.66
N LEU A 127 -13.09 0.56 1.71
CA LEU A 127 -12.18 0.78 0.59
C LEU A 127 -11.35 -0.49 0.28
N VAL A 128 -10.78 -1.10 1.30
CA VAL A 128 -9.95 -2.31 1.16
C VAL A 128 -10.82 -3.49 0.72
N GLY A 129 -12.06 -3.61 1.22
CA GLY A 129 -13.02 -4.59 0.76
C GLY A 129 -13.31 -4.47 -0.74
N GLN A 130 -13.59 -3.26 -1.23
CA GLN A 130 -13.80 -2.99 -2.65
C GLN A 130 -12.57 -3.31 -3.51
N MET A 131 -11.38 -2.99 -3.02
CA MET A 131 -10.13 -3.32 -3.73
C MET A 131 -9.94 -4.84 -3.86
N HIS A 132 -10.19 -5.61 -2.81
CA HIS A 132 -10.09 -7.07 -2.84
C HIS A 132 -11.12 -7.71 -3.79
N GLU A 133 -12.35 -7.19 -3.85
CA GLU A 133 -13.36 -7.67 -4.79
C GLU A 133 -12.93 -7.39 -6.23
N ALA A 134 -12.48 -6.18 -6.55
CA ALA A 134 -11.98 -5.82 -7.87
C ALA A 134 -10.76 -6.66 -8.30
N GLU A 135 -9.83 -6.94 -7.37
CA GLU A 135 -8.69 -7.83 -7.63
C GLU A 135 -9.12 -9.27 -7.94
N LYS A 136 -10.11 -9.80 -7.22
CA LYS A 136 -10.67 -11.13 -7.49
C LYS A 136 -11.34 -11.21 -8.85
N GLU A 137 -12.13 -10.21 -9.20
CA GLU A 137 -12.79 -10.14 -10.52
C GLU A 137 -11.77 -10.07 -11.65
N ALA A 138 -10.75 -9.23 -11.52
CA ALA A 138 -9.67 -9.11 -12.49
C ALA A 138 -8.88 -10.43 -12.65
N GLU A 139 -8.63 -11.13 -11.55
CA GLU A 139 -7.95 -12.43 -11.59
C GLU A 139 -8.81 -13.51 -12.29
N ILE A 140 -10.13 -13.54 -12.03
CA ILE A 140 -11.06 -14.45 -12.71
C ILE A 140 -11.06 -14.17 -14.22
N GLU A 141 -11.14 -12.91 -14.62
CA GLU A 141 -11.11 -12.51 -16.02
C GLU A 141 -9.78 -12.90 -16.70
N ARG A 142 -8.66 -12.68 -16.01
CA ARG A 142 -7.33 -13.07 -16.48
C ARG A 142 -7.24 -14.57 -16.74
N ARG A 143 -7.71 -15.40 -15.79
CA ARG A 143 -7.75 -16.86 -15.93
C ARG A 143 -8.66 -17.33 -17.05
N ALA A 144 -9.81 -16.69 -17.22
CA ALA A 144 -10.74 -16.99 -18.30
C ALA A 144 -10.12 -16.71 -19.68
N LYS A 145 -9.44 -15.57 -19.85
CA LYS A 145 -8.71 -15.21 -21.06
C LYS A 145 -7.58 -16.20 -21.37
N GLU A 146 -6.83 -16.60 -20.37
CA GLU A 146 -5.76 -17.60 -20.52
C GLU A 146 -6.30 -18.98 -20.94
N TYR A 147 -7.40 -19.41 -20.32
CA TYR A 147 -8.06 -20.65 -20.69
C TYR A 147 -8.58 -20.63 -22.13
N ALA A 148 -9.23 -19.55 -22.54
CA ALA A 148 -9.71 -19.39 -23.92
C ALA A 148 -8.57 -19.47 -24.93
N LYS A 149 -7.47 -18.77 -24.68
CA LYS A 149 -6.26 -18.82 -25.51
C LYS A 149 -5.68 -20.23 -25.63
N LYS A 150 -5.54 -20.95 -24.52
CA LYS A 150 -5.05 -22.33 -24.52
C LYS A 150 -5.98 -23.27 -25.28
N LYS A 151 -7.29 -23.04 -25.22
CA LYS A 151 -8.29 -23.81 -25.97
C LYS A 151 -8.15 -23.59 -27.50
N GLU A 152 -8.03 -22.33 -27.91
CA GLU A 152 -7.83 -21.96 -29.31
C GLU A 152 -6.52 -22.56 -29.88
N GLU A 153 -5.42 -22.47 -29.14
CA GLU A 153 -4.14 -23.08 -29.54
C GLU A 153 -4.25 -24.59 -29.69
N LYS A 154 -4.95 -25.27 -28.81
CA LYS A 154 -5.20 -26.71 -28.86
C LYS A 154 -6.05 -27.11 -30.07
N GLU A 155 -7.06 -26.31 -30.40
CA GLU A 155 -7.90 -26.53 -31.59
C GLU A 155 -7.13 -26.28 -32.91
N ALA A 156 -6.35 -25.21 -32.94
CA ALA A 156 -5.48 -24.89 -34.07
C ALA A 156 -4.44 -26.00 -34.33
N ARG A 157 -3.86 -26.59 -33.27
CA ARG A 157 -2.94 -27.73 -33.38
C ARG A 157 -3.64 -28.97 -33.95
N LYS A 158 -4.84 -29.31 -33.47
CA LYS A 158 -5.63 -30.44 -33.99
C LYS A 158 -5.96 -30.27 -35.47
N THR A 159 -6.28 -29.07 -35.93
CA THR A 159 -6.58 -28.79 -37.34
C THR A 159 -5.35 -28.87 -38.23
N ARG A 160 -4.17 -28.46 -37.75
CA ARG A 160 -2.88 -28.62 -38.45
C ARG A 160 -2.52 -30.08 -38.59
N ASP A 161 -2.66 -30.90 -37.57
CA ASP A 161 -2.35 -32.32 -37.57
C ASP A 161 -3.28 -33.09 -38.54
N LYS A 162 -4.58 -32.77 -38.58
CA LYS A 162 -5.54 -33.35 -39.56
C LYS A 162 -5.21 -32.98 -41.01
N LYS A 163 -4.76 -31.73 -41.28
CA LYS A 163 -4.33 -31.31 -42.62
C LYS A 163 -3.03 -32.02 -43.05
N GLY A 164 -2.08 -32.17 -42.14
CA GLY A 164 -0.82 -32.88 -42.40
C GLY A 164 -1.03 -34.36 -42.72
N THR A 165 -1.96 -35.04 -42.05
CA THR A 165 -2.29 -36.43 -42.29
C THR A 165 -2.96 -36.63 -43.66
N LYS A 166 -3.87 -35.72 -44.08
CA LYS A 166 -4.49 -35.79 -45.42
C LYS A 166 -3.47 -35.57 -46.55
N VAL A 167 -2.52 -34.67 -46.41
CA VAL A 167 -1.48 -34.42 -47.42
C VAL A 167 -0.54 -35.65 -47.57
N ASN A 168 -0.22 -36.35 -46.48
CA ASN A 168 0.60 -37.55 -46.52
C ASN A 168 -0.11 -38.76 -47.13
N GLN A 169 -1.43 -38.89 -46.94
CA GLN A 169 -2.24 -39.95 -47.56
C GLN A 169 -2.35 -39.75 -49.09
N THR A 170 -2.55 -38.52 -49.57
CA THR A 170 -2.57 -38.21 -51.01
C THR A 170 -1.21 -38.45 -51.66
N LYS A 171 -0.10 -38.08 -51.01
CA LYS A 171 1.25 -38.39 -51.52
C LYS A 171 1.57 -39.88 -51.57
N ARG A 172 1.12 -40.67 -50.61
CA ARG A 172 1.26 -42.15 -50.63
C ARG A 172 0.39 -42.80 -51.71
N GLY A 173 -0.83 -42.34 -51.96
CA GLY A 173 -1.71 -42.80 -53.03
C GLY A 173 -1.13 -42.55 -54.43
N PHE A 174 -0.48 -41.37 -54.61
CA PHE A 174 0.17 -41.03 -55.90
C PHE A 174 1.43 -41.85 -56.17
N LYS A 175 2.22 -42.24 -55.16
CA LYS A 175 3.38 -43.10 -55.26
C LYS A 175 2.96 -44.54 -55.66
N LYS A 176 1.91 -45.11 -55.05
CA LYS A 176 1.40 -46.49 -55.41
C LYS A 176 0.85 -46.58 -56.81
N ARG A 177 0.29 -45.50 -57.39
CA ARG A 177 -0.19 -45.52 -58.79
C ARG A 177 0.93 -45.48 -59.84
N LYS A 178 2.12 -44.95 -59.53
CA LYS A 178 3.28 -44.88 -60.40
C LYS A 178 4.05 -46.24 -60.48
N THR A 179 4.00 -47.03 -59.39
CA THR A 179 4.66 -48.34 -59.35
C THR A 179 3.83 -49.49 -59.96
N ALA A 180 2.52 -49.30 -60.21
CA ALA A 180 1.63 -50.28 -60.83
C ALA A 180 1.52 -50.12 -62.34
N LYS A 181 2.30 -49.28 -63.02
CA LYS A 181 2.35 -49.08 -64.48
C LYS A 181 3.74 -49.35 -65.07
N ARG A 182 4.53 -50.21 -64.47
CA ARG A 182 5.77 -50.75 -65.03
C ARG A 182 5.68 -52.23 -65.12
#